data_3ba2598fbdf00363ffd18028ba94b99e
#
_entry.id   3ba2598fbdf00363ffd18028ba94b99e
#
_cell.length_a   1.000
_cell.length_b   1.000
_cell.length_c   1.000
_cell.angle_alpha   90.00
_cell.angle_beta   90.00
_cell.angle_gamma   90.00
#
_symmetry.space_group_name_H-M   'P 1'
#
loop_
_entity.id
_entity.type
_entity.pdbx_description
1 polymer ?
#
loop_
_entity_poly.entity_id
_entity_poly.type
_entity_poly.pdbx_seq_one_letter_code
_entity_poly.pdbx_strand_id
1 'polypeptide(L)'
;MSSRLSRIVSSILRDLYSVRPSFSPSRHLLVDRYSQILEAWGSEIATFLDATGGDATLHVAIFQRQRTILNLTFWHTMILTHRPILLDSASRSNEQNFQSHSRIHVDQIRTSIRECLHAATNITATINNLTQTGQLFQAFWVYLVSSSPQKRC
;
A
#
# COMPACT_ATOMS: atom_id res chain seq x y z
N MET A 1 -7.04 -15.16 2.14
CA MET A 1 -7.05 -13.68 2.20
C MET A 1 -5.78 -13.04 1.66
N SER A 2 -4.60 -13.47 2.07
CA SER A 2 -3.30 -12.98 1.54
C SER A 2 -3.19 -13.10 0.00
N SER A 3 -3.69 -14.19 -0.59
CA SER A 3 -3.65 -14.41 -2.05
C SER A 3 -4.43 -13.37 -2.87
N ARG A 4 -5.50 -12.78 -2.31
CA ARG A 4 -6.29 -11.75 -3.00
C ARG A 4 -5.54 -10.42 -3.05
N LEU A 5 -4.93 -10.00 -1.93
CA LEU A 5 -4.10 -8.80 -1.88
C LEU A 5 -2.89 -8.94 -2.81
N SER A 6 -2.22 -10.09 -2.83
CA SER A 6 -1.09 -10.34 -3.74
C SER A 6 -1.47 -10.22 -5.21
N ARG A 7 -2.67 -10.66 -5.60
CA ARG A 7 -3.18 -10.46 -6.97
C ARG A 7 -3.42 -8.97 -7.28
N ILE A 8 -4.00 -8.23 -6.33
CA ILE A 8 -4.21 -6.77 -6.48
C ILE A 8 -2.86 -6.08 -6.68
N VAL A 9 -1.87 -6.37 -5.82
CA VAL A 9 -0.50 -5.82 -5.92
C VAL A 9 0.12 -6.15 -7.29
N SER A 10 0.03 -7.40 -7.73
CA SER A 10 0.57 -7.82 -9.03
C SER A 10 -0.09 -7.08 -10.21
N SER A 11 -1.41 -6.84 -10.12
CA SER A 11 -2.13 -6.07 -11.13
C SER A 11 -1.72 -4.60 -11.14
N ILE A 12 -1.58 -3.99 -9.97
CA ILE A 12 -1.09 -2.60 -9.82
C ILE A 12 0.30 -2.46 -10.44
N LEU A 13 1.23 -3.36 -10.08
CA LEU A 13 2.59 -3.34 -10.62
C LEU A 13 2.61 -3.49 -12.14
N ARG A 14 1.81 -4.40 -12.68
CA ARG A 14 1.72 -4.60 -14.12
C ARG A 14 1.10 -3.41 -14.85
N ASP A 15 0.01 -2.84 -14.33
CA ASP A 15 -0.78 -1.86 -15.06
C ASP A 15 -0.28 -0.42 -14.86
N LEU A 16 0.27 -0.09 -13.67
CA LEU A 16 0.76 1.25 -13.36
C LEU A 16 2.27 1.43 -13.56
N TYR A 17 3.05 0.33 -13.49
CA TYR A 17 4.52 0.36 -13.56
C TYR A 17 5.08 -0.29 -14.82
N SER A 18 4.23 -0.83 -15.71
CA SER A 18 4.73 -1.33 -17.00
C SER A 18 5.32 -0.19 -17.81
N VAL A 19 6.42 -0.48 -18.51
CA VAL A 19 7.15 0.46 -19.37
C VAL A 19 6.30 0.75 -20.61
N ARG A 20 5.23 1.50 -20.45
CA ARG A 20 4.52 2.13 -21.57
C ARG A 20 4.89 3.61 -21.58
N PRO A 21 5.33 4.16 -22.71
CA PRO A 21 5.66 5.57 -22.79
C PRO A 21 4.41 6.38 -22.49
N SER A 22 4.54 7.22 -21.48
CA SER A 22 3.89 8.49 -21.20
C SER A 22 2.41 8.71 -21.58
N PHE A 23 1.73 9.44 -20.69
CA PHE A 23 0.52 10.20 -20.98
C PHE A 23 -0.68 9.41 -21.50
N SER A 24 -1.11 8.43 -20.74
CA SER A 24 -2.46 7.94 -20.95
C SER A 24 -3.38 8.64 -19.94
N PRO A 25 -4.41 9.38 -20.37
CA PRO A 25 -5.48 9.83 -19.49
C PRO A 25 -6.11 8.67 -18.70
N SER A 26 -5.89 7.44 -19.13
CA SER A 26 -6.29 6.23 -18.43
C SER A 26 -5.51 5.93 -17.14
N ARG A 27 -4.33 6.54 -16.88
CA ARG A 27 -3.56 6.26 -15.65
C ARG A 27 -4.30 6.74 -14.39
N HIS A 28 -4.94 7.90 -14.44
CA HIS A 28 -5.75 8.43 -13.35
C HIS A 28 -6.95 7.53 -13.06
N LEU A 29 -7.62 7.05 -14.09
CA LEU A 29 -8.74 6.12 -13.95
C LEU A 29 -8.30 4.78 -13.35
N LEU A 30 -7.10 4.31 -13.68
CA LEU A 30 -6.54 3.11 -13.09
C LEU A 30 -6.23 3.30 -11.60
N VAL A 31 -5.66 4.45 -11.21
CA VAL A 31 -5.40 4.77 -9.80
C VAL A 31 -6.71 4.81 -9.01
N ASP A 32 -7.73 5.52 -9.50
CA ASP A 32 -9.05 5.59 -8.84
C ASP A 32 -9.68 4.20 -8.71
N ARG A 33 -9.61 3.39 -9.76
CA ARG A 33 -10.12 2.00 -9.73
C ARG A 33 -9.39 1.14 -8.69
N TYR A 34 -8.06 1.20 -8.64
CA TYR A 34 -7.31 0.40 -7.67
C TYR A 34 -7.48 0.90 -6.25
N SER A 35 -7.65 2.22 -6.02
CA SER A 35 -7.99 2.77 -4.72
C SER A 35 -9.32 2.21 -4.21
N GLN A 36 -10.36 2.21 -5.03
CA GLN A 36 -11.66 1.62 -4.68
C GLN A 36 -11.58 0.12 -4.37
N ILE A 37 -10.80 -0.65 -5.17
CA ILE A 37 -10.60 -2.08 -4.92
C ILE A 37 -9.88 -2.31 -3.59
N LEU A 38 -8.88 -1.49 -3.26
CA LEU A 38 -8.14 -1.59 -2.01
C LEU A 38 -9.00 -1.20 -0.81
N GLU A 39 -9.79 -0.14 -0.90
CA GLU A 39 -10.72 0.29 0.14
C GLU A 39 -11.78 -0.78 0.42
N ALA A 40 -12.39 -1.35 -0.63
CA ALA A 40 -13.33 -2.45 -0.50
C ALA A 40 -12.69 -3.67 0.17
N TRP A 41 -11.46 -4.03 -0.22
CA TRP A 41 -10.72 -5.11 0.41
C TRP A 41 -10.38 -4.80 1.88
N GLY A 42 -9.98 -3.56 2.18
CA GLY A 42 -9.67 -3.09 3.54
C GLY A 42 -10.89 -3.20 4.47
N SER A 43 -12.06 -2.80 4.00
CA SER A 43 -13.31 -2.90 4.78
C SER A 43 -13.74 -4.35 5.00
N GLU A 44 -13.61 -5.24 4.00
CA GLU A 44 -13.88 -6.68 4.16
C GLU A 44 -12.97 -7.30 5.22
N ILE A 45 -11.67 -6.95 5.22
CA ILE A 45 -10.71 -7.46 6.20
C ILE A 45 -10.99 -6.93 7.61
N ALA A 46 -11.31 -5.65 7.75
CA ALA A 46 -11.67 -5.08 9.04
C ALA A 46 -12.86 -5.82 9.66
N THR A 47 -13.93 -6.00 8.89
CA THR A 47 -15.12 -6.75 9.32
C THR A 47 -14.80 -8.19 9.72
N PHE A 48 -13.95 -8.86 8.94
CA PHE A 48 -13.54 -10.24 9.25
C PHE A 48 -12.71 -10.33 10.53
N LEU A 49 -11.79 -9.41 10.75
CA LEU A 49 -10.91 -9.39 11.93
C LEU A 49 -11.67 -9.03 13.19
N ASP A 50 -12.69 -8.18 13.10
CA ASP A 50 -13.55 -7.83 14.22
C ASP A 50 -14.49 -9.00 14.61
N ALA A 51 -15.00 -9.74 13.62
CA ALA A 51 -15.85 -10.90 13.86
C ALA A 51 -15.09 -12.09 14.51
N THR A 52 -13.77 -12.17 14.32
CA THR A 52 -12.94 -13.29 14.83
C THR A 52 -12.39 -13.03 16.25
N GLY A 53 -12.62 -11.85 16.82
CA GLY A 53 -12.09 -11.42 18.14
C GLY A 53 -12.71 -12.08 19.38
N GLY A 54 -13.62 -13.04 19.22
CA GLY A 54 -14.48 -13.54 20.30
C GLY A 54 -13.97 -14.72 21.14
N ASP A 55 -13.01 -15.51 20.68
CA ASP A 55 -12.61 -16.69 21.46
C ASP A 55 -11.21 -17.21 21.08
N ALA A 56 -10.23 -17.08 21.95
CA ALA A 56 -9.07 -17.97 22.11
C ALA A 56 -7.76 -17.29 22.51
N THR A 57 -7.35 -17.48 23.71
CA THR A 57 -6.13 -16.91 24.34
C THR A 57 -4.79 -17.35 23.72
N LEU A 58 -4.74 -18.43 22.95
CA LEU A 58 -3.51 -18.95 22.32
C LEU A 58 -3.33 -18.52 20.86
N HIS A 59 -4.42 -18.21 20.14
CA HIS A 59 -4.36 -17.78 18.74
C HIS A 59 -4.16 -16.26 18.57
N VAL A 60 -4.34 -15.46 19.63
CA VAL A 60 -4.29 -14.01 19.62
C VAL A 60 -2.97 -13.47 19.05
N ALA A 61 -1.84 -14.05 19.45
CA ALA A 61 -0.52 -13.56 19.01
C ALA A 61 -0.26 -13.80 17.51
N ILE A 62 -0.67 -14.94 16.97
CA ILE A 62 -0.53 -15.27 15.54
C ILE A 62 -1.46 -14.38 14.70
N PHE A 63 -2.72 -14.22 15.14
CA PHE A 63 -3.68 -13.35 14.46
C PHE A 63 -3.28 -11.87 14.49
N GLN A 64 -2.76 -11.38 15.62
CA GLN A 64 -2.24 -10.02 15.71
C GLN A 64 -1.09 -9.78 14.75
N ARG A 65 -0.16 -10.73 14.64
CA ARG A 65 0.95 -10.64 13.69
C ARG A 65 0.48 -10.64 12.25
N GLN A 66 -0.45 -11.53 11.89
CA GLN A 66 -1.02 -11.56 10.55
C GLN A 66 -1.79 -10.27 10.23
N ARG A 67 -2.57 -9.75 11.17
CA ARG A 67 -3.27 -8.46 11.07
C ARG A 67 -2.30 -7.32 10.79
N THR A 68 -1.19 -7.27 11.53
CA THR A 68 -0.17 -6.23 11.36
C THR A 68 0.48 -6.30 9.98
N ILE A 69 0.85 -7.50 9.52
CA ILE A 69 1.44 -7.69 8.18
C ILE A 69 0.44 -7.28 7.09
N LEU A 70 -0.83 -7.67 7.21
CA LEU A 70 -1.87 -7.29 6.25
C LEU A 70 -2.08 -5.77 6.21
N ASN A 71 -2.13 -5.11 7.38
CA ASN A 71 -2.25 -3.66 7.47
C ASN A 71 -1.06 -2.94 6.84
N LEU A 72 0.17 -3.34 7.16
CA LEU A 72 1.38 -2.75 6.56
C LEU A 72 1.40 -2.94 5.04
N THR A 73 1.03 -4.14 4.56
CA THR A 73 0.97 -4.42 3.12
C THR A 73 -0.12 -3.58 2.44
N PHE A 74 -1.27 -3.41 3.08
CA PHE A 74 -2.36 -2.58 2.58
C PHE A 74 -1.92 -1.12 2.40
N TRP A 75 -1.38 -0.50 3.45
CA TRP A 75 -0.92 0.89 3.40
C TRP A 75 0.23 1.07 2.41
N HIS A 76 1.17 0.13 2.34
CA HIS A 76 2.23 0.15 1.33
C HIS A 76 1.66 0.09 -0.10
N THR A 77 0.63 -0.74 -0.32
CA THR A 77 -0.03 -0.87 -1.63
C THR A 77 -0.79 0.42 -1.99
N MET A 78 -1.38 1.13 -1.03
CA MET A 78 -1.98 2.46 -1.25
C MET A 78 -0.92 3.46 -1.74
N ILE A 79 0.25 3.50 -1.11
CA ILE A 79 1.36 4.35 -1.58
C ILE A 79 1.78 3.97 -3.01
N LEU A 80 1.95 2.68 -3.30
CA LEU A 80 2.29 2.20 -4.65
C LEU A 80 1.25 2.63 -5.70
N THR A 81 -0.03 2.63 -5.35
CA THR A 81 -1.11 3.03 -6.27
C THR A 81 -1.04 4.52 -6.63
N HIS A 82 -0.78 5.39 -5.66
CA HIS A 82 -0.77 6.84 -5.86
C HIS A 82 0.58 7.43 -6.30
N ARG A 83 1.68 6.71 -6.05
CA ARG A 83 3.04 7.14 -6.37
C ARG A 83 3.25 7.58 -7.84
N PRO A 84 2.71 6.92 -8.87
CA PRO A 84 2.92 7.34 -10.26
C PRO A 84 2.40 8.75 -10.55
N ILE A 85 1.26 9.15 -9.97
CA ILE A 85 0.72 10.52 -10.12
C ILE A 85 1.66 11.54 -9.50
N LEU A 86 2.23 11.23 -8.31
CA LEU A 86 3.15 12.12 -7.62
C LEU A 86 4.46 12.28 -8.38
N LEU A 87 5.00 11.20 -8.94
CA LEU A 87 6.23 11.25 -9.75
C LEU A 87 6.00 12.03 -11.05
N ASP A 88 4.87 11.82 -11.71
CA ASP A 88 4.52 12.56 -12.92
C ASP A 88 4.37 14.06 -12.63
N SER A 89 3.78 14.44 -11.49
CA SER A 89 3.63 15.83 -11.09
C SER A 89 4.97 16.49 -10.76
N ALA A 90 5.86 15.78 -10.06
CA ALA A 90 7.18 16.27 -9.71
C ALA A 90 8.07 16.45 -10.95
N SER A 91 8.02 15.54 -11.91
CA SER A 91 8.76 15.65 -13.17
C SER A 91 8.35 16.86 -13.99
N ARG A 92 7.05 17.16 -14.01
CA ARG A 92 6.51 18.34 -14.76
C ARG A 92 6.78 19.66 -14.08
N SER A 93 6.86 19.69 -12.75
CA SER A 93 7.21 20.92 -12.02
C SER A 93 8.61 21.41 -12.36
N ASN A 94 9.47 20.54 -12.86
CA ASN A 94 10.83 20.86 -13.29
C ASN A 94 10.90 21.39 -14.76
N GLU A 95 9.84 21.16 -15.56
CA GLU A 95 9.70 21.71 -16.90
C GLU A 95 8.84 22.98 -16.82
N GLN A 96 9.43 24.15 -17.02
CA GLN A 96 8.87 25.51 -16.86
C GLN A 96 7.67 25.83 -17.77
N ASN A 97 6.84 24.90 -18.17
CA ASN A 97 5.63 25.11 -18.95
C ASN A 97 4.36 25.06 -18.10
N PHE A 98 4.12 26.17 -17.41
CA PHE A 98 2.97 26.41 -16.52
C PHE A 98 1.71 26.81 -17.31
N GLN A 99 1.37 26.13 -18.40
CA GLN A 99 0.16 26.46 -19.15
C GLN A 99 -0.85 25.31 -19.10
N SER A 100 -2.00 25.63 -18.51
CA SER A 100 -3.26 24.89 -18.52
C SER A 100 -3.27 23.50 -17.84
N HIS A 101 -2.99 23.45 -16.54
CA HIS A 101 -3.40 22.28 -15.74
C HIS A 101 -4.92 22.36 -15.51
N SER A 102 -5.65 21.43 -16.09
CA SER A 102 -7.09 21.25 -15.78
C SER A 102 -7.27 21.13 -14.26
N ARG A 103 -8.27 21.82 -13.69
CA ARG A 103 -8.61 21.74 -12.24
C ARG A 103 -8.70 20.31 -11.75
N ILE A 104 -9.21 19.42 -12.59
CA ILE A 104 -9.33 17.98 -12.31
C ILE A 104 -7.96 17.35 -12.00
N HIS A 105 -6.91 17.72 -12.70
CA HIS A 105 -5.56 17.19 -12.48
C HIS A 105 -4.98 17.65 -11.13
N VAL A 106 -5.20 18.90 -10.75
CA VAL A 106 -4.75 19.45 -9.45
C VAL A 106 -5.44 18.75 -8.29
N ASP A 107 -6.74 18.51 -8.40
CA ASP A 107 -7.50 17.81 -7.34
C ASP A 107 -7.06 16.33 -7.19
N GLN A 108 -6.73 15.67 -8.29
CA GLN A 108 -6.19 14.31 -8.26
C GLN A 108 -4.81 14.23 -7.61
N ILE A 109 -3.91 15.19 -7.91
CA ILE A 109 -2.61 15.30 -7.24
C ILE A 109 -2.81 15.50 -5.73
N ARG A 110 -3.70 16.41 -5.33
CA ARG A 110 -4.00 16.70 -3.93
C ARG A 110 -4.54 15.46 -3.21
N THR A 111 -5.44 14.73 -3.85
CA THR A 111 -5.96 13.47 -3.32
C THR A 111 -4.84 12.44 -3.17
N SER A 112 -3.99 12.27 -4.18
CA SER A 112 -2.86 11.33 -4.12
C SER A 112 -1.86 11.68 -3.02
N ILE A 113 -1.57 12.97 -2.80
CA ILE A 113 -0.74 13.44 -1.69
C ILE A 113 -1.37 13.05 -0.35
N ARG A 114 -2.66 13.33 -0.17
CA ARG A 114 -3.39 13.03 1.07
C ARG A 114 -3.38 11.53 1.36
N GLU A 115 -3.68 10.69 0.39
CA GLU A 115 -3.70 9.24 0.57
C GLU A 115 -2.31 8.67 0.87
N CYS A 116 -1.26 9.17 0.21
CA CYS A 116 0.12 8.77 0.53
C CYS A 116 0.55 9.20 1.93
N LEU A 117 0.21 10.42 2.37
CA LEU A 117 0.53 10.90 3.71
C LEU A 117 -0.24 10.11 4.78
N HIS A 118 -1.53 9.83 4.55
CA HIS A 118 -2.33 9.01 5.44
C HIS A 118 -1.76 7.60 5.57
N ALA A 119 -1.41 6.96 4.46
CA ALA A 119 -0.79 5.64 4.47
C ALA A 119 0.57 5.64 5.18
N ALA A 120 1.44 6.62 4.93
CA ALA A 120 2.73 6.74 5.58
C ALA A 120 2.60 6.95 7.09
N THR A 121 1.64 7.76 7.53
CA THR A 121 1.34 7.97 8.96
C THR A 121 0.91 6.67 9.64
N ASN A 122 0.03 5.89 9.01
CA ASN A 122 -0.42 4.61 9.56
C ASN A 122 0.71 3.57 9.62
N ILE A 123 1.57 3.50 8.59
CA ILE A 123 2.77 2.65 8.61
C ILE A 123 3.68 3.03 9.77
N THR A 124 3.98 4.32 9.91
CA THR A 124 4.87 4.83 10.97
C THR A 124 4.31 4.56 12.36
N ALA A 125 3.02 4.81 12.58
CA ALA A 125 2.34 4.52 13.84
C ALA A 125 2.37 3.02 14.18
N THR A 126 2.14 2.16 13.18
CA THR A 126 2.19 0.70 13.35
C THR A 126 3.60 0.23 13.71
N ILE A 127 4.63 0.72 13.00
CA ILE A 127 6.03 0.38 13.29
C ILE A 127 6.43 0.87 14.67
N ASN A 128 6.06 2.09 15.05
CA ASN A 128 6.35 2.64 16.38
C ASN A 128 5.71 1.79 17.49
N ASN A 129 4.46 1.38 17.33
CA ASN A 129 3.80 0.48 18.28
C ASN A 129 4.52 -0.88 18.39
N LEU A 130 4.92 -1.48 17.24
CA LEU A 130 5.69 -2.73 17.25
C LEU A 130 7.04 -2.59 17.94
N THR A 131 7.69 -1.45 17.80
CA THR A 131 8.96 -1.14 18.46
C THR A 131 8.79 -1.03 19.96
N GLN A 132 7.77 -0.30 20.41
CA GLN A 132 7.47 -0.09 21.84
C GLN A 132 7.06 -1.39 22.54
N THR A 133 6.34 -2.28 21.82
CA THR A 133 5.91 -3.57 22.37
C THR A 133 6.97 -4.68 22.24
N GLY A 134 8.15 -4.38 21.70
CA GLY A 134 9.22 -5.35 21.48
C GLY A 134 8.90 -6.42 20.42
N GLN A 135 7.82 -6.24 19.64
CA GLN A 135 7.37 -7.20 18.62
C GLN A 135 8.06 -7.02 17.26
N LEU A 136 8.81 -5.94 17.08
CA LEU A 136 9.46 -5.63 15.81
C LEU A 136 10.48 -6.69 15.39
N PHE A 137 11.29 -7.17 16.33
CA PHE A 137 12.31 -8.20 16.07
C PHE A 137 11.74 -9.53 15.60
N GLN A 138 10.57 -9.91 16.09
CA GLN A 138 9.93 -11.16 15.71
C GLN A 138 9.28 -11.09 14.31
N ALA A 139 8.84 -9.92 13.88
CA ALA A 139 8.22 -9.74 12.56
C ALA A 139 9.27 -9.63 11.44
N PHE A 140 10.40 -8.94 11.69
CA PHE A 140 11.46 -8.73 10.70
C PHE A 140 12.30 -9.97 10.43
N TRP A 141 12.50 -10.82 11.43
CA TRP A 141 13.32 -12.02 11.29
C TRP A 141 12.76 -13.00 10.25
N VAL A 142 11.44 -13.11 10.14
CA VAL A 142 10.78 -13.98 9.14
C VAL A 142 11.04 -13.46 7.71
N TYR A 143 11.08 -12.15 7.49
CA TYR A 143 11.37 -11.56 6.17
C TYR A 143 12.84 -11.72 5.78
N LEU A 144 13.78 -11.57 6.72
CA LEU A 144 15.20 -11.72 6.46
C LEU A 144 15.61 -13.18 6.19
N VAL A 145 14.99 -14.13 6.88
CA VAL A 145 15.27 -15.56 6.69
C VAL A 145 14.70 -16.07 5.37
N SER A 146 13.55 -15.55 4.92
CA SER A 146 12.98 -15.94 3.62
C SER A 146 13.67 -15.27 2.41
N SER A 147 14.44 -14.18 2.64
CA SER A 147 15.19 -13.47 1.59
C SER A 147 16.66 -13.93 1.48
N SER A 148 17.14 -14.76 2.38
CA SER A 148 18.50 -15.30 2.27
C SER A 148 18.58 -16.30 1.13
N PRO A 149 19.41 -16.06 0.08
CA PRO A 149 19.62 -17.06 -0.94
C PRO A 149 20.29 -18.27 -0.29
N GLN A 150 19.58 -19.36 -0.24
CA GLN A 150 20.07 -20.64 0.23
C GLN A 150 21.22 -21.05 -0.70
N LYS A 151 22.47 -20.80 -0.26
CA LYS A 151 23.63 -21.37 -0.90
C LYS A 151 23.53 -22.89 -0.77
N ARG A 152 23.13 -23.54 -1.87
CA ARG A 152 23.32 -24.98 -2.01
C ARG A 152 24.81 -25.25 -2.09
N CYS A 153 25.32 -25.95 -1.11
CA CYS A 153 26.55 -26.73 -1.26
C CYS A 153 26.25 -27.97 -2.09
#